data_d766a7a0df058646e4e979c056ed1d14
#
_entry.id   d766a7a0df058646e4e979c056ed1d14
#
_cell.length_a   1.000
_cell.length_b   1.000
_cell.length_c   1.000
_cell.angle_alpha   90.00
_cell.angle_beta   90.00
_cell.angle_gamma   90.00
#
_symmetry.space_group_name_H-M   'P 1'
#
loop_
_entity.id
_entity.type
_entity.pdbx_description
1 polymer ?
#
loop_
_entity_poly.entity_id
_entity_poly.type
_entity_poly.pdbx_seq_one_letter_code
_entity_poly.pdbx_strand_id
1 'polypeptide(L)'
;MILVCDIVYFLQTFMGLEGNLLLRSEEGRDTNPHFQIAFKANGLSNPYLLSEQVVYSDRKDANAKKPGKWYHVALVYDGTQPNIMEAYKLYINGVPEKLTGKEDYSNKAPNSSMDLTIMNADNYFMIGRANNNDYRNGLIRVYQARIWKTARTEQEIKENLCELKSGYNTDDLVGYWIFSDGIEKSEYEDLSGHEMNAKVGDHNGAKPSTIAADRYKPVECPHSY
;
A
#
# COMPACT_ATOMS: atom_id res chain seq x y z
N MET A 1 1.87 4.12 6.40
CA MET A 1 2.17 3.00 5.47
C MET A 1 2.60 3.62 4.14
N ILE A 2 3.74 3.25 3.62
CA ILE A 2 4.30 3.82 2.39
C ILE A 2 4.66 2.68 1.46
N LEU A 3 4.29 2.79 0.20
CA LEU A 3 4.54 1.80 -0.84
C LEU A 3 5.02 2.50 -2.11
N VAL A 4 6.09 2.00 -2.71
CA VAL A 4 6.48 2.37 -4.07
C VAL A 4 6.15 1.19 -4.96
N CYS A 5 5.18 1.35 -5.82
CA CYS A 5 4.65 0.27 -6.66
C CYS A 5 4.33 0.73 -8.08
N ASP A 6 4.33 -0.24 -8.98
CA ASP A 6 3.82 -0.12 -10.33
C ASP A 6 2.55 -0.98 -10.48
N ILE A 7 1.52 -0.44 -11.10
CA ILE A 7 0.18 -1.03 -11.10
C ILE A 7 -0.18 -1.54 -12.49
N VAL A 8 -0.57 -2.81 -12.57
CA VAL A 8 -0.81 -3.49 -13.85
C VAL A 8 -2.26 -3.90 -14.09
N TYR A 9 -3.11 -4.12 -13.05
CA TYR A 9 -4.49 -4.64 -13.22
C TYR A 9 -5.49 -4.14 -12.16
N PHE A 10 -6.79 -4.45 -12.35
CA PHE A 10 -7.92 -4.10 -11.46
C PHE A 10 -7.96 -4.94 -10.17
N LEU A 11 -8.65 -4.41 -9.17
CA LEU A 11 -8.85 -4.96 -7.83
C LEU A 11 -7.57 -5.55 -7.25
N GLN A 12 -6.62 -4.69 -6.98
CA GLN A 12 -5.33 -5.09 -6.46
C GLN A 12 -5.19 -4.63 -5.04
N THR A 13 -4.83 -5.54 -4.16
CA THR A 13 -4.36 -5.16 -2.84
C THR A 13 -2.88 -4.81 -2.93
N PHE A 14 -2.56 -3.58 -2.53
CA PHE A 14 -1.18 -3.13 -2.48
C PHE A 14 -0.51 -3.58 -1.20
N MET A 15 -1.14 -3.32 -0.07
CA MET A 15 -0.68 -3.83 1.23
C MET A 15 -1.75 -3.63 2.30
N GLY A 16 -1.66 -4.41 3.37
CA GLY A 16 -2.49 -4.25 4.55
C GLY A 16 -2.82 -5.55 5.25
N LEU A 17 -3.77 -5.45 6.18
CA LEU A 17 -4.33 -6.55 6.95
C LEU A 17 -5.82 -6.65 6.67
N GLU A 18 -6.27 -7.75 6.10
CA GLU A 18 -7.68 -7.98 5.77
C GLU A 18 -8.56 -7.83 7.02
N GLY A 19 -9.69 -7.14 6.84
CA GLY A 19 -10.62 -6.86 7.92
C GLY A 19 -10.24 -5.70 8.86
N ASN A 20 -9.03 -5.13 8.72
CA ASN A 20 -8.59 -3.99 9.53
C ASN A 20 -8.26 -2.77 8.67
N LEU A 21 -7.27 -2.87 7.81
CA LEU A 21 -6.86 -1.78 6.93
C LEU A 21 -6.22 -2.33 5.66
N LEU A 22 -6.77 -1.99 4.52
CA LEU A 22 -6.21 -2.31 3.21
C LEU A 22 -6.05 -1.05 2.37
N LEU A 23 -4.88 -0.91 1.78
CA LEU A 23 -4.67 -0.04 0.63
C LEU A 23 -4.77 -0.91 -0.62
N ARG A 24 -5.72 -0.59 -1.49
CA ARG A 24 -6.01 -1.35 -2.71
C ARG A 24 -6.50 -0.45 -3.84
N SER A 25 -6.66 -0.98 -5.05
CA SER A 25 -7.45 -0.32 -6.08
C SER A 25 -8.93 -0.66 -5.91
N GLU A 26 -9.79 0.24 -6.39
CA GLU A 26 -11.23 0.01 -6.41
C GLU A 26 -11.60 -1.20 -7.28
N GLU A 27 -12.62 -1.95 -6.84
CA GLU A 27 -13.31 -2.96 -7.65
C GLU A 27 -14.30 -2.25 -8.57
N GLY A 28 -13.81 -1.69 -9.65
CA GLY A 28 -14.65 -1.01 -10.62
C GLY A 28 -14.71 -1.77 -11.94
N ARG A 29 -15.88 -1.81 -12.57
CA ARG A 29 -16.05 -2.24 -13.96
C ARG A 29 -15.52 -1.19 -14.94
N ASP A 30 -15.12 -0.04 -14.42
CA ASP A 30 -14.62 1.08 -15.18
C ASP A 30 -13.13 0.93 -15.52
N THR A 31 -12.78 1.53 -16.63
CA THR A 31 -11.41 1.51 -17.19
C THR A 31 -10.40 2.31 -16.34
N ASN A 32 -10.85 2.95 -15.27
CA ASN A 32 -10.06 3.89 -14.45
C ASN A 32 -10.25 3.64 -12.95
N PRO A 33 -9.59 2.64 -12.36
CA PRO A 33 -9.71 2.37 -10.93
C PRO A 33 -9.10 3.49 -10.07
N HIS A 34 -9.73 3.79 -8.95
CA HIS A 34 -9.21 4.70 -7.93
C HIS A 34 -8.42 3.94 -6.87
N PHE A 35 -7.55 4.64 -6.15
CA PHE A 35 -7.02 4.08 -4.90
C PHE A 35 -8.14 4.00 -3.87
N GLN A 36 -8.23 2.86 -3.22
CA GLN A 36 -9.22 2.62 -2.18
C GLN A 36 -8.54 2.31 -0.85
N ILE A 37 -8.99 2.99 0.18
CA ILE A 37 -8.66 2.68 1.57
C ILE A 37 -9.86 1.96 2.16
N ALA A 38 -9.80 0.64 2.31
CA ALA A 38 -10.81 -0.14 3.01
C ALA A 38 -10.37 -0.32 4.47
N PHE A 39 -11.24 -0.07 5.41
CA PHE A 39 -10.88 -0.07 6.83
C PHE A 39 -11.99 -0.62 7.71
N LYS A 40 -11.68 -0.93 8.96
CA LYS A 40 -12.64 -1.29 9.99
C LYS A 40 -12.94 -0.08 10.85
N ALA A 41 -14.22 0.21 11.04
CA ALA A 41 -14.67 1.21 12.00
C ALA A 41 -15.93 0.72 12.70
N ASN A 42 -16.08 1.07 13.99
CA ASN A 42 -17.20 0.63 14.81
C ASN A 42 -18.52 1.14 14.23
N GLY A 43 -19.48 0.25 14.09
CA GLY A 43 -20.82 0.57 13.60
C GLY A 43 -20.95 0.81 12.09
N LEU A 44 -19.87 0.65 11.32
CA LEU A 44 -19.88 0.77 9.86
C LEU A 44 -19.73 -0.59 9.17
N SER A 45 -20.46 -0.77 8.09
CA SER A 45 -20.40 -1.99 7.26
C SER A 45 -19.54 -1.76 6.03
N ASN A 46 -18.38 -2.43 5.99
CA ASN A 46 -17.42 -2.35 4.88
C ASN A 46 -17.12 -0.89 4.44
N PRO A 47 -16.66 -0.03 5.37
CA PRO A 47 -16.35 1.35 5.05
C PRO A 47 -15.10 1.44 4.16
N TYR A 48 -15.11 2.43 3.27
CA TYR A 48 -13.95 2.75 2.44
C TYR A 48 -13.93 4.22 2.03
N LEU A 49 -12.73 4.69 1.67
CA LEU A 49 -12.49 5.98 1.04
C LEU A 49 -11.87 5.74 -0.35
N LEU A 50 -12.19 6.59 -1.30
CA LEU A 50 -11.65 6.58 -2.66
C LEU A 50 -10.85 7.85 -2.93
N SER A 51 -9.74 7.72 -3.63
CA SER A 51 -9.00 8.86 -4.17
C SER A 51 -9.78 9.53 -5.31
N GLU A 52 -9.57 10.83 -5.51
CA GLU A 52 -10.06 11.52 -6.71
C GLU A 52 -9.21 11.15 -7.93
N GLN A 53 -7.92 10.91 -7.72
CA GLN A 53 -7.01 10.50 -8.78
C GLN A 53 -7.24 9.04 -9.19
N VAL A 54 -7.28 8.86 -10.50
CA VAL A 54 -7.36 7.54 -11.14
C VAL A 54 -5.99 6.88 -11.16
N VAL A 55 -5.95 5.61 -10.84
CA VAL A 55 -4.76 4.77 -11.01
C VAL A 55 -4.61 4.42 -12.48
N TYR A 56 -3.63 5.01 -13.13
CA TYR A 56 -3.36 4.68 -14.53
C TYR A 56 -2.65 3.33 -14.63
N SER A 57 -3.34 2.34 -15.17
CA SER A 57 -2.69 1.17 -15.74
C SER A 57 -2.58 1.38 -17.26
N ASP A 58 -1.43 1.09 -17.86
CA ASP A 58 -1.26 1.09 -19.34
C ASP A 58 -2.03 -0.08 -20.00
N ARG A 59 -3.25 -0.34 -19.52
CA ARG A 59 -4.03 -1.54 -19.83
C ARG A 59 -4.65 -1.59 -21.22
N LYS A 60 -4.53 -0.56 -22.04
CA LYS A 60 -5.11 -0.59 -23.40
C LYS A 60 -4.52 -1.66 -24.29
N ASP A 61 -3.46 -2.32 -23.83
CA ASP A 61 -2.85 -3.43 -24.53
C ASP A 61 -2.45 -4.52 -23.53
N ALA A 62 -3.25 -5.60 -23.47
CA ALA A 62 -2.93 -6.79 -22.67
C ALA A 62 -1.58 -7.43 -23.06
N ASN A 63 -1.03 -7.03 -24.20
CA ASN A 63 0.29 -7.41 -24.71
C ASN A 63 1.33 -6.29 -24.56
N ALA A 64 0.97 -5.14 -23.99
CA ALA A 64 1.91 -4.02 -23.85
C ALA A 64 3.05 -4.41 -22.91
N LYS A 65 4.21 -4.64 -23.49
CA LYS A 65 5.49 -4.84 -22.79
C LYS A 65 6.02 -3.53 -22.16
N LYS A 66 5.21 -2.48 -22.09
CA LYS A 66 5.60 -1.21 -21.50
C LYS A 66 5.51 -1.31 -19.98
N PRO A 67 6.56 -0.94 -19.24
CA PRO A 67 6.47 -0.82 -17.79
C PRO A 67 5.42 0.25 -17.47
N GLY A 68 4.54 -0.03 -16.51
CA GLY A 68 3.61 0.94 -15.96
C GLY A 68 4.36 2.08 -15.25
N LYS A 69 3.60 3.06 -14.77
CA LYS A 69 4.16 4.15 -13.99
C LYS A 69 4.42 3.69 -12.56
N TRP A 70 5.54 4.10 -12.00
CA TRP A 70 5.82 3.95 -10.59
C TRP A 70 5.08 5.03 -9.78
N TYR A 71 4.49 4.62 -8.70
CA TYR A 71 3.83 5.51 -7.74
C TYR A 71 4.48 5.35 -6.37
N HIS A 72 4.73 6.47 -5.72
CA HIS A 72 4.89 6.48 -4.28
C HIS A 72 3.52 6.71 -3.66
N VAL A 73 3.05 5.77 -2.87
CA VAL A 73 1.73 5.87 -2.21
C VAL A 73 1.94 5.83 -0.70
N ALA A 74 1.50 6.87 -0.01
CA ALA A 74 1.57 6.93 1.44
C ALA A 74 0.17 7.10 2.03
N LEU A 75 -0.24 6.10 2.83
CA LEU A 75 -1.46 6.15 3.63
C LEU A 75 -1.10 6.52 5.07
N VAL A 76 -1.69 7.59 5.54
CA VAL A 76 -1.58 8.07 6.93
C VAL A 76 -2.90 7.87 7.63
N TYR A 77 -2.85 7.38 8.86
CA TYR A 77 -3.97 7.31 9.77
C TYR A 77 -3.64 8.00 11.08
N ASP A 78 -4.52 8.91 11.52
CA ASP A 78 -4.43 9.61 12.78
C ASP A 78 -5.77 9.50 13.52
N GLY A 79 -5.86 8.55 14.46
CA GLY A 79 -7.07 8.29 15.25
C GLY A 79 -7.43 9.39 16.26
N THR A 80 -6.62 10.45 16.39
CA THR A 80 -6.91 11.60 17.25
C THR A 80 -7.78 12.66 16.57
N GLN A 81 -7.98 12.52 15.26
CA GLN A 81 -8.80 13.46 14.49
C GLN A 81 -10.29 13.37 14.85
N PRO A 82 -11.08 14.44 14.67
CA PRO A 82 -12.47 14.48 15.10
C PRO A 82 -13.40 13.52 14.31
N ASN A 83 -13.01 13.18 13.08
CA ASN A 83 -13.82 12.32 12.23
C ASN A 83 -12.97 11.49 11.25
N ILE A 84 -13.60 10.50 10.62
CA ILE A 84 -12.95 9.57 9.70
C ILE A 84 -12.36 10.29 8.48
N MET A 85 -13.01 11.33 7.95
CA MET A 85 -12.52 12.04 6.77
C MET A 85 -11.20 12.78 7.04
N GLU A 86 -10.99 13.24 8.27
CA GLU A 86 -9.76 13.90 8.70
C GLU A 86 -8.70 12.91 9.20
N ALA A 87 -9.13 11.73 9.68
CA ALA A 87 -8.24 10.71 10.21
C ALA A 87 -7.40 10.01 9.13
N TYR A 88 -7.93 9.89 7.92
CA TYR A 88 -7.22 9.25 6.80
C TYR A 88 -6.71 10.29 5.82
N LYS A 89 -5.43 10.17 5.46
CA LYS A 89 -4.81 10.98 4.40
C LYS A 89 -4.08 10.06 3.44
N LEU A 90 -4.22 10.30 2.16
CA LEU A 90 -3.51 9.60 1.11
C LEU A 90 -2.61 10.60 0.38
N TYR A 91 -1.39 10.18 0.11
CA TYR A 91 -0.45 10.96 -0.69
C TYR A 91 0.01 10.12 -1.87
N ILE A 92 -0.02 10.72 -3.05
CA ILE A 92 0.46 10.10 -4.28
C ILE A 92 1.63 10.94 -4.79
N ASN A 93 2.80 10.34 -4.89
CA ASN A 93 4.05 11.02 -5.22
C ASN A 93 4.33 12.25 -4.32
N GLY A 94 4.01 12.12 -3.03
CA GLY A 94 4.17 13.18 -2.04
C GLY A 94 3.10 14.29 -2.08
N VAL A 95 2.14 14.23 -2.99
CA VAL A 95 1.05 15.21 -3.10
C VAL A 95 -0.17 14.68 -2.35
N PRO A 96 -0.80 15.48 -1.48
CA PRO A 96 -2.01 15.07 -0.77
C PRO A 96 -3.15 14.85 -1.76
N GLU A 97 -3.88 13.76 -1.57
CA GLU A 97 -4.97 13.33 -2.42
C GLU A 97 -6.30 13.61 -1.73
N LYS A 98 -7.28 14.08 -2.50
CA LYS A 98 -8.64 14.26 -1.99
C LYS A 98 -9.33 12.89 -1.90
N LEU A 99 -9.95 12.64 -0.76
CA LEU A 99 -10.67 11.41 -0.50
C LEU A 99 -12.18 11.64 -0.46
N THR A 100 -12.93 10.67 -0.98
CA THR A 100 -14.41 10.64 -0.93
C THR A 100 -14.83 9.34 -0.24
N GLY A 101 -15.72 9.42 0.73
CA GLY A 101 -16.25 8.26 1.43
C GLY A 101 -17.33 7.54 0.63
N LYS A 102 -17.51 6.25 0.90
CA LYS A 102 -18.69 5.47 0.46
C LYS A 102 -20.01 6.15 0.88
N GLU A 103 -19.98 6.80 2.00
CA GLU A 103 -21.02 7.64 2.57
C GLU A 103 -20.39 8.84 3.29
N ASP A 104 -21.17 9.74 3.83
CA ASP A 104 -20.63 10.86 4.60
C ASP A 104 -20.09 10.38 5.97
N TYR A 105 -18.77 10.46 6.11
CA TYR A 105 -18.07 10.14 7.34
C TYR A 105 -17.62 11.37 8.15
N SER A 106 -18.04 12.57 7.77
CA SER A 106 -17.65 13.82 8.45
C SER A 106 -18.13 13.91 9.89
N ASN A 107 -19.15 13.11 10.24
CA ASN A 107 -19.72 13.01 11.59
C ASN A 107 -19.47 11.65 12.26
N LYS A 108 -18.58 10.83 11.72
CA LYS A 108 -18.22 9.51 12.25
C LYS A 108 -16.84 9.56 12.90
N ALA A 109 -16.79 9.24 14.20
CA ALA A 109 -15.52 9.17 14.90
C ALA A 109 -14.65 8.04 14.35
N PRO A 110 -13.34 8.25 14.18
CA PRO A 110 -12.38 7.19 13.85
C PRO A 110 -12.17 6.29 15.09
N ASN A 111 -11.60 5.11 14.86
CA ASN A 111 -11.03 4.35 15.97
C ASN A 111 -9.83 5.12 16.56
N SER A 112 -9.63 5.05 17.87
CA SER A 112 -8.49 5.75 18.51
C SER A 112 -7.13 5.21 18.07
N SER A 113 -7.08 3.97 17.59
CA SER A 113 -5.87 3.32 17.06
C SER A 113 -6.22 2.33 15.96
N MET A 114 -5.22 2.06 15.11
CA MET A 114 -5.27 1.02 14.08
C MET A 114 -4.30 -0.10 14.47
N ASP A 115 -4.84 -1.26 14.82
CA ASP A 115 -4.01 -2.41 15.14
C ASP A 115 -3.77 -3.26 13.89
N LEU A 116 -2.54 -3.25 13.40
CA LEU A 116 -2.09 -4.08 12.29
C LEU A 116 -1.36 -5.35 12.77
N THR A 117 -1.32 -5.61 14.07
CA THR A 117 -0.65 -6.76 14.68
C THR A 117 -1.60 -7.92 15.01
N ILE A 118 -2.91 -7.73 14.86
CA ILE A 118 -3.89 -8.80 15.05
C ILE A 118 -3.79 -9.80 13.90
N MET A 119 -2.76 -10.60 13.97
CA MET A 119 -2.56 -11.73 13.07
C MET A 119 -3.09 -12.98 13.77
N ASN A 120 -3.98 -13.69 13.11
CA ASN A 120 -4.36 -15.05 13.50
C ASN A 120 -3.81 -16.04 12.46
N ALA A 121 -4.03 -17.34 12.66
CA ALA A 121 -3.49 -18.39 11.79
C ALA A 121 -3.80 -18.21 10.29
N ASP A 122 -4.82 -17.39 9.96
CA ASP A 122 -5.31 -17.21 8.60
C ASP A 122 -5.25 -15.74 8.10
N ASN A 123 -4.73 -14.83 8.92
CA ASN A 123 -4.72 -13.40 8.59
C ASN A 123 -3.38 -12.76 8.93
N TYR A 124 -2.64 -12.40 7.89
CA TYR A 124 -1.31 -11.78 7.99
C TYR A 124 -1.35 -10.39 7.37
N PHE A 125 -0.45 -9.52 7.82
CA PHE A 125 -0.14 -8.33 7.07
C PHE A 125 0.57 -8.73 5.77
N MET A 126 0.02 -8.34 4.64
CA MET A 126 0.51 -8.76 3.32
C MET A 126 0.82 -7.57 2.42
N ILE A 127 1.77 -7.78 1.51
CA ILE A 127 2.12 -6.87 0.44
C ILE A 127 1.82 -7.58 -0.87
N GLY A 128 1.05 -6.93 -1.77
CA GLY A 128 0.65 -7.51 -3.05
C GLY A 128 -0.55 -8.45 -2.98
N ARG A 129 -1.12 -8.68 -1.81
CA ARG A 129 -2.26 -9.60 -1.62
C ARG A 129 -3.10 -9.19 -0.40
N ALA A 130 -4.37 -9.57 -0.38
CA ALA A 130 -5.22 -9.54 0.80
C ALA A 130 -5.64 -10.96 1.16
N ASN A 131 -5.19 -11.45 2.32
CA ASN A 131 -5.56 -12.74 2.90
C ASN A 131 -5.60 -13.90 1.87
N ASN A 132 -6.25 -14.99 2.20
CA ASN A 132 -6.41 -16.21 1.38
C ASN A 132 -7.35 -16.06 0.18
N ASN A 133 -7.74 -14.85 -0.16
CA ASN A 133 -8.67 -14.63 -1.26
C ASN A 133 -7.91 -14.54 -2.58
N ASP A 134 -8.01 -15.56 -3.41
CA ASP A 134 -7.36 -15.64 -4.73
C ASP A 134 -7.77 -14.53 -5.70
N TYR A 135 -8.91 -13.90 -5.48
CA TYR A 135 -9.41 -12.79 -6.31
C TYR A 135 -8.78 -11.43 -5.97
N ARG A 136 -8.01 -11.34 -4.88
CA ARG A 136 -7.41 -10.08 -4.39
C ARG A 136 -5.90 -10.03 -4.52
N ASN A 137 -5.36 -10.81 -5.43
CA ASN A 137 -3.94 -10.78 -5.75
C ASN A 137 -3.62 -9.54 -6.56
N GLY A 138 -2.63 -8.78 -6.12
CA GLY A 138 -2.10 -7.66 -6.88
C GLY A 138 -1.18 -8.15 -8.00
N LEU A 139 -1.49 -7.85 -9.26
CA LEU A 139 -0.50 -7.87 -10.34
C LEU A 139 0.28 -6.55 -10.29
N ILE A 140 0.97 -6.34 -9.20
CA ILE A 140 1.76 -5.14 -8.93
C ILE A 140 3.24 -5.50 -8.83
N ARG A 141 4.08 -4.52 -9.12
CA ARG A 141 5.50 -4.57 -8.76
C ARG A 141 5.70 -3.64 -7.57
N VAL A 142 6.34 -4.14 -6.55
CA VAL A 142 6.68 -3.37 -5.36
C VAL A 142 8.19 -3.23 -5.31
N TYR A 143 8.68 -2.00 -5.19
CA TYR A 143 10.10 -1.74 -4.99
C TYR A 143 10.44 -1.70 -3.51
N GLN A 144 9.65 -0.99 -2.72
CA GLN A 144 9.85 -0.93 -1.27
C GLN A 144 8.54 -0.75 -0.52
N ALA A 145 8.53 -1.14 0.74
CA ALA A 145 7.45 -0.90 1.67
C ALA A 145 7.98 -0.44 3.03
N ARG A 146 7.27 0.50 3.66
CA ARG A 146 7.59 1.02 4.99
C ARG A 146 6.34 1.12 5.85
N ILE A 147 6.47 0.77 7.11
CA ILE A 147 5.41 0.92 8.12
C ILE A 147 5.95 1.79 9.25
N TRP A 148 5.19 2.81 9.60
CA TRP A 148 5.51 3.72 10.69
C TRP A 148 4.46 3.61 11.79
N LYS A 149 4.87 3.69 13.03
CA LYS A 149 4.04 3.69 14.22
C LYS A 149 3.29 5.01 14.38
N THR A 150 3.84 6.12 13.89
CA THR A 150 3.29 7.46 13.96
C THR A 150 2.80 7.97 12.61
N ALA A 151 1.81 8.86 12.64
CA ALA A 151 1.35 9.57 11.46
C ALA A 151 2.46 10.50 10.92
N ARG A 152 2.87 10.28 9.67
CA ARG A 152 3.91 11.11 9.04
C ARG A 152 3.30 12.38 8.45
N THR A 153 4.01 13.48 8.57
CA THR A 153 3.64 14.75 7.96
C THR A 153 3.85 14.72 6.45
N GLU A 154 3.18 15.61 5.74
CA GLU A 154 3.37 15.79 4.29
C GLU A 154 4.84 16.08 3.92
N GLN A 155 5.52 16.91 4.71
CA GLN A 155 6.92 17.23 4.49
C GLN A 155 7.81 15.99 4.64
N GLU A 156 7.64 15.21 5.70
CA GLU A 156 8.39 13.98 5.92
C GLU A 156 8.18 12.97 4.79
N ILE A 157 6.96 12.88 4.28
CA ILE A 157 6.64 12.02 3.13
C ILE A 157 7.35 12.52 1.88
N LYS A 158 7.25 13.81 1.54
CA LYS A 158 7.92 14.42 0.38
C LYS A 158 9.44 14.27 0.40
N GLU A 159 10.02 14.43 1.57
CA GLU A 159 11.47 14.35 1.73
C GLU A 159 12.04 12.94 1.62
N ASN A 160 11.20 11.90 1.79
CA ASN A 160 11.60 10.49 1.83
C ASN A 160 10.81 9.62 0.86
N LEU A 161 10.52 10.13 -0.35
CA LEU A 161 9.71 9.41 -1.35
C LEU A 161 10.31 8.06 -1.73
N CYS A 162 11.59 8.01 -2.07
CA CYS A 162 12.22 6.79 -2.57
C CYS A 162 13.15 6.13 -1.57
N GLU A 163 13.92 6.91 -0.87
CA GLU A 163 14.88 6.42 0.13
C GLU A 163 14.76 7.26 1.40
N LEU A 164 15.07 6.64 2.53
CA LEU A 164 15.23 7.39 3.76
C LEU A 164 16.54 8.18 3.68
N LYS A 165 16.46 9.48 3.91
CA LYS A 165 17.64 10.33 3.96
C LYS A 165 18.58 9.87 5.07
N SER A 166 19.88 9.94 4.82
CA SER A 166 20.87 9.66 5.85
C SER A 166 20.64 10.53 7.09
N GLY A 167 20.66 9.89 8.26
CA GLY A 167 20.40 10.57 9.54
C GLY A 167 18.93 10.89 9.82
N TYR A 168 18.00 10.39 8.99
CA TYR A 168 16.57 10.52 9.29
C TYR A 168 16.20 9.71 10.53
N ASN A 169 15.36 10.28 11.40
CA ASN A 169 14.91 9.59 12.60
C ASN A 169 14.00 8.41 12.24
N THR A 170 14.43 7.22 12.61
CA THR A 170 13.72 5.95 12.35
C THR A 170 13.16 5.29 13.61
N ASP A 171 13.12 5.98 14.76
CA ASP A 171 12.66 5.41 16.04
C ASP A 171 11.23 4.86 15.98
N ASP A 172 10.40 5.44 15.11
CA ASP A 172 9.02 5.01 14.87
C ASP A 172 8.84 4.14 13.61
N LEU A 173 9.94 3.76 12.95
CA LEU A 173 9.90 2.86 11.79
C LEU A 173 9.71 1.41 12.26
N VAL A 174 8.55 0.83 11.97
CA VAL A 174 8.18 -0.51 12.43
C VAL A 174 8.63 -1.60 11.47
N GLY A 175 8.63 -1.32 10.18
CA GLY A 175 9.08 -2.25 9.16
C GLY A 175 9.55 -1.53 7.90
N TYR A 176 10.63 -2.02 7.28
CA TYR A 176 11.19 -1.47 6.05
C TYR A 176 11.80 -2.58 5.19
N TRP A 177 11.27 -2.75 3.99
CA TRP A 177 11.73 -3.76 3.05
C TRP A 177 12.01 -3.15 1.69
N ILE A 178 13.10 -3.59 1.05
CA ILE A 178 13.48 -3.25 -0.33
C ILE A 178 13.45 -4.54 -1.15
N PHE A 179 12.68 -4.57 -2.22
CA PHE A 179 12.43 -5.74 -3.07
C PHE A 179 13.21 -5.68 -4.40
N SER A 180 14.42 -5.12 -4.38
CA SER A 180 15.21 -4.88 -5.60
C SER A 180 15.90 -6.13 -6.18
N ASP A 181 16.09 -7.17 -5.37
CA ASP A 181 17.02 -8.26 -5.70
C ASP A 181 16.38 -9.45 -6.43
N GLY A 182 15.17 -9.27 -6.96
CA GLY A 182 14.49 -10.31 -7.73
C GLY A 182 13.68 -11.30 -6.91
N ILE A 183 12.93 -12.15 -7.62
CA ILE A 183 11.96 -13.11 -7.07
C ILE A 183 12.60 -14.42 -6.57
N GLU A 184 13.87 -14.58 -6.70
CA GLU A 184 14.56 -15.82 -6.28
C GLU A 184 14.74 -15.94 -4.76
N LYS A 185 14.57 -14.83 -4.04
CA LYS A 185 14.63 -14.84 -2.58
C LYS A 185 13.34 -15.40 -2.00
N SER A 186 13.47 -16.23 -0.99
CA SER A 186 12.35 -16.71 -0.17
C SER A 186 11.97 -15.71 0.93
N GLU A 187 12.83 -14.74 1.21
CA GLU A 187 12.69 -13.79 2.31
C GLU A 187 13.46 -12.50 2.01
N TYR A 188 12.88 -11.36 2.42
CA TYR A 188 13.52 -10.05 2.38
C TYR A 188 13.73 -9.53 3.80
N GLU A 189 14.94 -9.06 4.06
CA GLU A 189 15.34 -8.51 5.35
C GLU A 189 14.52 -7.25 5.71
N ASP A 190 14.13 -7.16 6.97
CA ASP A 190 13.58 -5.95 7.56
C ASP A 190 14.70 -4.99 7.95
N LEU A 191 14.81 -3.90 7.22
CA LEU A 191 15.83 -2.87 7.42
C LEU A 191 15.46 -1.87 8.55
N SER A 192 14.33 -2.06 9.22
CA SER A 192 13.94 -1.23 10.38
C SER A 192 14.66 -1.62 11.68
N GLY A 193 15.26 -2.81 11.71
CA GLY A 193 15.91 -3.37 12.90
C GLY A 193 14.97 -4.14 13.85
N HIS A 194 13.71 -4.39 13.46
CA HIS A 194 12.75 -5.15 14.26
C HIS A 194 12.68 -6.65 13.88
N GLU A 195 13.53 -7.11 12.97
CA GLU A 195 13.62 -8.51 12.54
C GLU A 195 12.31 -9.07 11.94
N MET A 196 11.45 -8.21 11.41
CA MET A 196 10.21 -8.60 10.78
C MET A 196 10.40 -8.87 9.29
N ASN A 197 11.20 -9.89 8.96
CA ASN A 197 11.50 -10.24 7.58
C ASN A 197 10.24 -10.58 6.78
N ALA A 198 10.15 -10.08 5.54
CA ALA A 198 9.05 -10.36 4.65
C ALA A 198 9.27 -11.69 3.91
N LYS A 199 8.42 -12.67 4.15
CA LYS A 199 8.46 -13.96 3.45
C LYS A 199 7.75 -13.89 2.11
N VAL A 200 8.37 -14.46 1.09
CA VAL A 200 7.82 -14.52 -0.26
C VAL A 200 6.97 -15.78 -0.41
N GLY A 201 5.75 -15.61 -0.85
CA GLY A 201 4.81 -16.71 -1.08
C GLY A 201 3.41 -16.38 -0.57
N ASP A 202 2.53 -17.34 -0.72
CA ASP A 202 1.27 -17.33 0.01
C ASP A 202 1.42 -18.13 1.31
N HIS A 203 0.37 -18.13 2.14
CA HIS A 203 0.35 -18.89 3.39
C HIS A 203 0.46 -20.43 3.17
N ASN A 204 0.25 -20.90 1.93
CA ASN A 204 0.43 -22.31 1.53
C ASN A 204 1.83 -22.57 0.95
N GLY A 205 2.73 -21.58 0.97
CA GLY A 205 4.09 -21.70 0.44
C GLY A 205 4.17 -21.68 -1.09
N ALA A 206 3.09 -21.29 -1.79
CA ALA A 206 3.14 -21.10 -3.23
C ALA A 206 4.08 -19.92 -3.55
N LYS A 207 5.07 -20.16 -4.40
CA LYS A 207 5.98 -19.11 -4.85
C LYS A 207 5.26 -18.19 -5.83
N PRO A 208 5.53 -16.88 -5.83
CA PRO A 208 5.04 -16.00 -6.86
C PRO A 208 5.49 -16.53 -8.23
N SER A 209 4.61 -16.44 -9.22
CA SER A 209 4.95 -16.82 -10.59
C SER A 209 6.15 -15.99 -11.06
N THR A 210 7.11 -16.64 -11.69
CA THR A 210 8.32 -16.02 -12.22
C THR A 210 7.97 -14.87 -13.18
N ILE A 211 8.29 -13.65 -12.80
CA ILE A 211 8.31 -12.53 -13.72
C ILE A 211 9.67 -12.57 -14.40
N ALA A 212 9.69 -12.53 -15.73
CA ALA A 212 10.94 -12.58 -16.48
C ALA A 212 11.92 -11.47 -16.05
N ALA A 213 13.19 -11.82 -15.94
CA ALA A 213 14.25 -10.92 -15.45
C ALA A 213 14.39 -9.61 -16.25
N ASP A 214 13.93 -9.58 -17.50
CA ASP A 214 13.90 -8.39 -18.36
C ASP A 214 12.92 -7.30 -17.90
N ARG A 215 12.06 -7.60 -16.94
CA ARG A 215 11.10 -6.65 -16.34
C ARG A 215 11.66 -5.88 -15.14
N TYR A 216 12.83 -6.24 -14.65
CA TYR A 216 13.53 -5.49 -13.61
C TYR A 216 14.29 -4.32 -14.24
N LYS A 217 13.61 -3.21 -14.44
CA LYS A 217 14.29 -1.96 -14.72
C LYS A 217 14.54 -1.22 -13.41
N PRO A 218 15.66 -0.49 -13.32
CA PRO A 218 15.87 0.43 -12.21
C PRO A 218 14.65 1.33 -12.04
N VAL A 219 14.19 1.47 -10.81
CA VAL A 219 13.07 2.34 -10.48
C VAL A 219 13.58 3.77 -10.56
N GLU A 220 13.07 4.55 -11.51
CA GLU A 220 13.19 5.99 -11.40
C GLU A 220 12.24 6.43 -10.29
N CYS A 221 12.79 7.13 -9.31
CA CYS A 221 12.00 7.69 -8.23
C CYS A 221 10.90 8.59 -8.81
N PRO A 222 9.62 8.36 -8.48
CA PRO A 222 8.57 9.27 -8.89
C PRO A 222 8.79 10.62 -8.23
N HIS A 223 9.31 11.58 -9.00
CA HIS A 223 9.43 12.96 -8.55
C HIS A 223 8.04 13.58 -8.47
N SER A 224 7.81 14.43 -7.46
CA SER A 224 6.63 15.30 -7.43
C SER A 224 6.67 16.23 -8.64
N TYR A 225 5.71 16.10 -9.51
CA TYR A 225 5.48 17.03 -10.62
C TYR A 225 4.77 18.28 -10.12
#